data_16c52fe6c091318c56a4cc5d39eacae7
#
_entry.id   16c52fe6c091318c56a4cc5d39eacae7
#
_cell.length_a   1.000
_cell.length_b   1.000
_cell.length_c   1.000
_cell.angle_alpha   90.00
_cell.angle_beta   90.00
_cell.angle_gamma   90.00
#
_symmetry.space_group_name_H-M   'P 1'
#
loop_
_entity.id
_entity.type
_entity.pdbx_description
1 polymer ?
#
loop_
_entity_poly.entity_id
_entity_poly.type
_entity_poly.pdbx_seq_one_letter_code
_entity_poly.pdbx_strand_id
1 'polypeptide(L)'
;YIRKPSEADRKHLERWVKTLLANRDSRVDPAYLSRWNYDHLRNKGKRYDNSVTQYAMLGLYAASLCGVEISPQVWHAATAHWLKDQAPAKGKTVRLKLTTHRDLLRLEKRGSKTITVTAGVPARVRGWTYIGSKPNGNTGSMTTAGITGLAICRAALQNAEKGTRKEF
;
A
#
# COMPACT_ATOMS: atom_id res chain seq x y z
N TYR A 1 -20.92 2.82 -12.30
CA TYR A 1 -20.55 3.74 -13.40
C TYR A 1 -19.67 4.84 -12.82
N ILE A 2 -18.35 4.76 -13.00
CA ILE A 2 -17.45 5.84 -12.60
C ILE A 2 -17.50 6.86 -13.74
N ARG A 3 -18.07 8.03 -13.48
CA ARG A 3 -18.08 9.16 -14.42
C ARG A 3 -16.65 9.59 -14.69
N LYS A 4 -16.29 9.81 -15.95
CA LYS A 4 -14.99 10.44 -16.27
C LYS A 4 -14.94 11.82 -15.59
N PRO A 5 -13.85 12.14 -14.87
CA PRO A 5 -13.70 13.44 -14.25
C PRO A 5 -13.76 14.55 -15.30
N SER A 6 -14.39 15.68 -15.00
CA SER A 6 -14.32 16.88 -15.81
C SER A 6 -12.91 17.46 -15.79
N GLU A 7 -12.60 18.38 -16.70
CA GLU A 7 -11.31 19.09 -16.67
C GLU A 7 -11.11 19.88 -15.37
N ALA A 8 -12.17 20.47 -14.83
CA ALA A 8 -12.12 21.15 -13.54
C ALA A 8 -11.79 20.19 -12.40
N ASP A 9 -12.43 19.00 -12.36
CA ASP A 9 -12.13 17.96 -11.38
C ASP A 9 -10.66 17.52 -11.49
N ARG A 10 -10.18 17.34 -12.72
CA ARG A 10 -8.79 16.95 -12.97
C ARG A 10 -7.78 17.98 -12.45
N LYS A 11 -8.01 19.29 -12.69
CA LYS A 11 -7.19 20.37 -12.13
C LYS A 11 -7.20 20.38 -10.60
N HIS A 12 -8.34 20.08 -9.98
CA HIS A 12 -8.42 19.91 -8.52
C HIS A 12 -7.60 18.72 -8.04
N LEU A 13 -7.72 17.56 -8.69
CA LEU A 13 -6.96 16.36 -8.35
C LEU A 13 -5.44 16.58 -8.50
N GLU A 14 -5.00 17.22 -9.57
CA GLU A 14 -3.58 17.57 -9.79
C GLU A 14 -3.04 18.45 -8.64
N ARG A 15 -3.83 19.43 -8.18
CA ARG A 15 -3.48 20.27 -7.04
C ARG A 15 -3.37 19.46 -5.74
N TRP A 16 -4.32 18.56 -5.49
CA TRP A 16 -4.28 17.66 -4.33
C TRP A 16 -3.08 16.73 -4.38
N VAL A 17 -2.80 16.13 -5.53
CA VAL A 17 -1.61 15.28 -5.73
C VAL A 17 -0.34 16.06 -5.45
N LYS A 18 -0.20 17.27 -6.00
CA LYS A 18 0.95 18.15 -5.72
C LYS A 18 1.11 18.42 -4.23
N THR A 19 0.01 18.70 -3.52
CA THR A 19 0.02 18.92 -2.08
C THR A 19 0.42 17.67 -1.31
N LEU A 20 -0.13 16.50 -1.65
CA LEU A 20 0.25 15.24 -1.01
C LEU A 20 1.75 14.94 -1.23
N LEU A 21 2.25 15.13 -2.44
CA LEU A 21 3.67 14.87 -2.74
C LEU A 21 4.60 15.86 -2.04
N ALA A 22 4.20 17.12 -1.88
CA ALA A 22 4.96 18.13 -1.13
C ALA A 22 4.99 17.84 0.39
N ASN A 23 3.96 17.18 0.91
CA ASN A 23 3.81 16.87 2.34
C ASN A 23 4.38 15.49 2.74
N ARG A 24 5.20 14.87 1.88
CA ARG A 24 5.96 13.67 2.26
C ARG A 24 6.96 13.98 3.37
N ASP A 25 7.30 12.96 4.14
CA ASP A 25 8.29 13.09 5.22
C ASP A 25 9.65 13.56 4.67
N SER A 26 10.02 14.79 4.99
CA SER A 26 11.26 15.45 4.52
C SER A 26 12.55 14.92 5.16
N ARG A 27 12.45 14.03 6.15
CA ARG A 27 13.62 13.43 6.80
C ARG A 27 14.22 12.26 6.03
N VAL A 28 13.54 11.83 5.00
CA VAL A 28 14.00 10.78 4.10
C VAL A 28 14.01 11.31 2.70
N ASP A 29 14.94 10.84 1.91
CA ASP A 29 14.93 11.16 0.50
C ASP A 29 13.67 10.55 -0.14
N PRO A 30 12.78 11.38 -0.68
CA PRO A 30 11.53 10.91 -1.28
C PRO A 30 11.75 10.02 -2.50
N ALA A 31 12.95 9.99 -3.07
CA ALA A 31 13.30 9.05 -4.12
C ALA A 31 13.43 7.60 -3.61
N TYR A 32 13.75 7.44 -2.32
CA TYR A 32 13.94 6.12 -1.71
C TYR A 32 12.82 5.70 -0.80
N LEU A 33 12.17 6.64 -0.09
CA LEU A 33 11.08 6.33 0.84
C LEU A 33 9.96 7.37 0.72
N SER A 34 8.74 6.92 0.45
CA SER A 34 7.54 7.77 0.48
C SER A 34 6.65 7.37 1.64
N ARG A 35 6.46 8.30 2.58
CA ARG A 35 5.65 8.15 3.78
C ARG A 35 5.12 9.50 4.26
N TRP A 36 4.06 9.51 5.03
CA TRP A 36 3.34 10.71 5.47
C TRP A 36 3.06 10.71 6.97
N ASN A 37 2.67 11.88 7.49
CA ASN A 37 2.27 12.08 8.87
C ASN A 37 1.03 13.00 8.95
N TYR A 38 0.33 13.02 10.08
CA TYR A 38 -0.89 13.82 10.31
C TYR A 38 -0.66 15.33 10.17
N ASP A 39 0.45 15.82 10.67
CA ASP A 39 0.76 17.23 10.67
C ASP A 39 2.27 17.43 10.48
N HIS A 40 2.67 17.63 9.24
CA HIS A 40 4.06 17.87 8.94
C HIS A 40 4.54 19.24 9.44
N LEU A 41 3.64 20.22 9.57
CA LEU A 41 3.97 21.58 10.05
C LEU A 41 4.20 21.61 11.56
N ARG A 42 3.31 20.97 12.34
CA ARG A 42 3.40 20.93 13.81
C ARG A 42 4.45 19.96 14.31
N ASN A 43 4.52 18.79 13.73
CA ASN A 43 5.45 17.75 14.18
C ASN A 43 6.87 17.88 13.59
N LYS A 44 7.12 18.89 12.74
CA LYS A 44 8.41 19.13 12.06
C LYS A 44 9.06 17.82 11.58
N GLY A 45 8.26 16.94 11.02
CA GLY A 45 8.70 15.68 10.47
C GLY A 45 9.27 14.66 11.48
N LYS A 46 8.99 14.77 12.77
CA LYS A 46 9.61 13.88 13.78
C LYS A 46 9.16 12.43 13.72
N ARG A 47 7.98 12.14 13.16
CA ARG A 47 7.48 10.77 13.00
C ARG A 47 6.58 10.68 11.77
N TYR A 48 6.59 9.56 11.10
CA TYR A 48 5.58 9.19 10.11
C TYR A 48 4.52 8.32 10.80
N ASP A 49 3.39 8.13 10.12
CA ASP A 49 2.32 7.26 10.57
C ASP A 49 1.84 6.41 9.40
N ASN A 50 1.78 5.11 9.60
CA ASN A 50 1.41 4.16 8.56
C ASN A 50 -0.06 4.26 8.16
N SER A 51 -0.96 4.71 9.06
CA SER A 51 -2.35 4.95 8.68
C SER A 51 -2.46 6.17 7.76
N VAL A 52 -1.76 7.24 8.05
CA VAL A 52 -1.71 8.42 7.17
C VAL A 52 -1.07 8.09 5.84
N THR A 53 0.02 7.31 5.86
CA THR A 53 0.70 6.83 4.65
C THR A 53 -0.25 6.03 3.77
N GLN A 54 -1.07 5.14 4.34
CA GLN A 54 -2.08 4.39 3.62
C GLN A 54 -3.10 5.31 2.95
N TYR A 55 -3.65 6.29 3.69
CA TYR A 55 -4.65 7.22 3.13
C TYR A 55 -4.07 8.10 2.03
N ALA A 56 -2.83 8.58 2.20
CA ALA A 56 -2.16 9.35 1.14
C ALA A 56 -1.99 8.51 -0.14
N MET A 57 -1.59 7.25 0.00
CA MET A 57 -1.46 6.33 -1.15
C MET A 57 -2.79 6.01 -1.81
N LEU A 58 -3.87 5.82 -1.03
CA LEU A 58 -5.21 5.65 -1.57
C LEU A 58 -5.64 6.87 -2.40
N GLY A 59 -5.39 8.08 -1.89
CA GLY A 59 -5.69 9.32 -2.59
C GLY A 59 -4.89 9.47 -3.89
N LEU A 60 -3.60 9.18 -3.86
CA LEU A 60 -2.73 9.20 -5.04
C LEU A 60 -3.19 8.15 -6.09
N TYR A 61 -3.53 6.95 -5.64
CA TYR A 61 -4.00 5.90 -6.54
C TYR A 61 -5.35 6.25 -7.17
N ALA A 62 -6.29 6.77 -6.39
CA ALA A 62 -7.56 7.25 -6.91
C ALA A 62 -7.37 8.36 -7.96
N ALA A 63 -6.47 9.32 -7.71
CA ALA A 63 -6.13 10.36 -8.69
C ALA A 63 -5.53 9.77 -9.98
N SER A 64 -4.66 8.76 -9.85
CA SER A 64 -4.08 8.08 -11.03
C SER A 64 -5.13 7.36 -11.88
N LEU A 65 -6.13 6.75 -11.24
CA LEU A 65 -7.28 6.15 -11.94
C LEU A 65 -8.16 7.19 -12.65
N CYS A 66 -8.12 8.44 -12.18
CA CYS A 66 -8.77 9.58 -12.82
C CYS A 66 -7.89 10.25 -13.90
N GLY A 67 -6.75 9.65 -14.25
CA GLY A 67 -5.88 10.13 -15.32
C GLY A 67 -4.87 11.21 -14.89
N VAL A 68 -4.68 11.43 -13.58
CA VAL A 68 -3.58 12.28 -13.10
C VAL A 68 -2.28 11.48 -13.11
N GLU A 69 -1.28 12.01 -13.78
CA GLU A 69 0.02 11.35 -13.87
C GLU A 69 0.76 11.40 -12.52
N ILE A 70 1.23 10.24 -12.08
CA ILE A 70 2.04 10.10 -10.86
C ILE A 70 3.28 9.29 -11.23
N SER A 71 4.45 9.88 -10.99
CA SER A 71 5.72 9.24 -11.29
C SER A 71 5.82 7.83 -10.69
N PRO A 72 6.23 6.82 -11.47
CA PRO A 72 6.48 5.46 -10.98
C PRO A 72 7.43 5.42 -9.78
N GLN A 73 8.35 6.38 -9.68
CA GLN A 73 9.28 6.48 -8.56
C GLN A 73 8.58 6.69 -7.21
N VAL A 74 7.42 7.36 -7.18
CA VAL A 74 6.60 7.50 -5.96
C VAL A 74 6.16 6.13 -5.46
N TRP A 75 5.73 5.27 -6.38
CA TRP A 75 5.26 3.92 -6.05
C TRP A 75 6.40 2.99 -5.63
N HIS A 76 7.58 3.09 -6.28
CA HIS A 76 8.77 2.36 -5.85
C HIS A 76 9.22 2.78 -4.45
N ALA A 77 9.25 4.08 -4.17
CA ALA A 77 9.63 4.60 -2.87
C ALA A 77 8.62 4.23 -1.76
N ALA A 78 7.32 4.18 -2.09
CA ALA A 78 6.29 3.70 -1.17
C ALA A 78 6.41 2.19 -0.92
N THR A 79 6.71 1.40 -1.95
CA THR A 79 7.00 -0.03 -1.81
C THR A 79 8.18 -0.24 -0.86
N ALA A 80 9.27 0.49 -1.06
CA ALA A 80 10.45 0.41 -0.21
C ALA A 80 10.13 0.77 1.25
N HIS A 81 9.28 1.79 1.49
CA HIS A 81 8.81 2.11 2.83
C HIS A 81 8.06 0.94 3.47
N TRP A 82 7.05 0.39 2.81
CA TRP A 82 6.27 -0.71 3.37
C TRP A 82 7.10 -1.96 3.64
N LEU A 83 8.03 -2.31 2.77
CA LEU A 83 8.91 -3.46 2.97
C LEU A 83 9.89 -3.23 4.11
N LYS A 84 10.47 -2.03 4.21
CA LYS A 84 11.41 -1.66 5.28
C LYS A 84 10.74 -1.60 6.64
N ASP A 85 9.49 -1.13 6.68
CA ASP A 85 8.74 -0.91 7.93
C ASP A 85 7.99 -2.17 8.40
N GLN A 86 8.05 -3.24 7.64
CA GLN A 86 7.47 -4.51 8.05
C GLN A 86 8.24 -5.07 9.24
N ALA A 87 7.52 -5.41 10.31
CA ALA A 87 8.13 -6.02 11.50
C ALA A 87 8.93 -7.27 11.15
N PRO A 88 10.05 -7.51 11.82
CA PRO A 88 10.84 -8.72 11.62
C PRO A 88 9.98 -9.96 11.88
N ALA A 89 10.24 -11.00 11.11
CA ALA A 89 9.52 -12.27 11.26
C ALA A 89 9.77 -12.87 12.65
N LYS A 90 8.71 -13.06 13.43
CA LYS A 90 8.76 -13.71 14.74
C LYS A 90 7.89 -14.96 14.76
N GLY A 91 8.22 -15.88 15.66
CA GLY A 91 7.40 -17.06 15.90
C GLY A 91 7.75 -18.26 15.03
N LYS A 92 6.92 -19.29 15.15
CA LYS A 92 7.07 -20.54 14.40
C LYS A 92 6.79 -20.32 12.93
N THR A 93 7.55 -20.98 12.07
CA THR A 93 7.24 -21.07 10.65
C THR A 93 5.92 -21.80 10.49
N VAL A 94 4.96 -21.20 9.80
CA VAL A 94 3.72 -21.82 9.40
C VAL A 94 3.80 -22.22 7.94
N ARG A 95 3.31 -23.40 7.61
CA ARG A 95 3.11 -23.77 6.21
C ARG A 95 1.75 -23.26 5.77
N LEU A 96 1.74 -22.43 4.76
CA LEU A 96 0.51 -21.92 4.17
C LEU A 96 0.09 -22.83 3.02
N LYS A 97 -1.15 -23.30 3.00
CA LYS A 97 -1.75 -23.94 1.83
C LYS A 97 -2.46 -22.86 1.02
N LEU A 98 -1.96 -22.56 -0.16
CA LEU A 98 -2.65 -21.69 -1.10
C LEU A 98 -3.88 -22.42 -1.62
N THR A 99 -5.05 -21.91 -1.22
CA THR A 99 -6.32 -22.41 -1.72
C THR A 99 -6.67 -21.64 -2.99
N THR A 100 -7.00 -22.34 -4.07
CA THR A 100 -7.48 -21.70 -5.28
C THR A 100 -8.85 -21.06 -5.05
N HIS A 101 -9.22 -20.09 -5.85
CA HIS A 101 -10.56 -19.48 -5.78
C HIS A 101 -11.68 -20.54 -5.86
N ARG A 102 -11.45 -21.59 -6.64
CA ARG A 102 -12.37 -22.72 -6.77
C ARG A 102 -12.56 -23.51 -5.46
N ASP A 103 -11.48 -23.65 -4.68
CA ASP A 103 -11.52 -24.32 -3.39
C ASP A 103 -12.21 -23.46 -2.33
N LEU A 104 -12.03 -22.12 -2.36
CA LEU A 104 -12.73 -21.18 -1.49
C LEU A 104 -14.23 -21.25 -1.69
N LEU A 105 -14.72 -21.24 -2.94
CA LEU A 105 -16.14 -21.38 -3.25
C LEU A 105 -16.73 -22.73 -2.79
N ARG A 106 -15.96 -23.81 -2.82
CA ARG A 106 -16.36 -25.11 -2.27
C ARG A 106 -16.47 -25.11 -0.75
N LEU A 107 -15.58 -24.40 -0.06
CA LEU A 107 -15.59 -24.26 1.41
C LEU A 107 -16.79 -23.41 1.88
N GLU A 108 -17.13 -22.32 1.19
CA GLU A 108 -18.33 -21.54 1.46
C GLU A 108 -19.60 -22.37 1.34
N LYS A 109 -19.75 -23.15 0.28
CA LYS A 109 -20.92 -24.03 0.07
C LYS A 109 -21.07 -25.12 1.15
N ARG A 110 -19.99 -25.50 1.82
CA ARG A 110 -19.99 -26.54 2.87
C ARG A 110 -20.11 -25.98 4.29
N GLY A 111 -20.24 -24.68 4.46
CA GLY A 111 -20.33 -24.05 5.79
C GLY A 111 -19.09 -24.27 6.67
N SER A 112 -17.98 -24.67 6.11
CA SER A 112 -16.75 -24.94 6.85
C SER A 112 -16.07 -23.64 7.26
N LYS A 113 -15.92 -23.43 8.55
CA LYS A 113 -15.20 -22.27 9.13
C LYS A 113 -13.68 -22.44 9.13
N THR A 114 -13.16 -23.58 8.72
CA THR A 114 -11.72 -23.87 8.75
C THR A 114 -11.14 -23.87 7.34
N ILE A 115 -10.39 -22.83 7.02
CA ILE A 115 -9.60 -22.77 5.80
C ILE A 115 -8.27 -23.46 6.10
N THR A 116 -8.09 -24.69 5.61
CA THR A 116 -6.80 -25.36 5.68
C THR A 116 -5.96 -24.92 4.49
N VAL A 117 -4.98 -24.07 4.73
CA VAL A 117 -4.08 -23.54 3.72
C VAL A 117 -2.82 -24.41 3.68
N THR A 118 -2.60 -25.16 2.59
CA THR A 118 -1.39 -25.94 2.37
C THR A 118 -0.67 -25.44 1.12
N ALA A 119 0.43 -24.69 1.30
CA ALA A 119 1.46 -24.59 0.28
C ALA A 119 2.80 -24.95 0.93
N GLY A 120 3.68 -25.53 0.16
CA GLY A 120 5.00 -25.93 0.64
C GLY A 120 5.97 -24.80 0.94
N VAL A 121 5.50 -23.56 1.03
CA VAL A 121 6.34 -22.39 1.31
C VAL A 121 6.30 -22.10 2.80
N PRO A 122 7.43 -22.20 3.50
CA PRO A 122 7.52 -21.78 4.89
C PRO A 122 7.30 -20.26 4.98
N ALA A 123 6.27 -19.84 5.69
CA ALA A 123 5.98 -18.42 5.93
C ALA A 123 6.06 -18.12 7.41
N ARG A 124 6.64 -16.98 7.76
CA ARG A 124 6.60 -16.43 9.12
C ARG A 124 5.63 -15.28 9.17
N VAL A 125 4.83 -15.21 10.21
CA VAL A 125 3.89 -14.12 10.41
C VAL A 125 4.66 -12.81 10.57
N ARG A 126 4.32 -11.84 9.75
CA ARG A 126 4.86 -10.49 9.79
C ARG A 126 3.71 -9.50 9.68
N GLY A 127 3.88 -8.33 10.26
CA GLY A 127 2.84 -7.31 10.22
C GLY A 127 3.45 -5.91 10.27
N TRP A 128 2.61 -4.92 10.45
CA TRP A 128 2.99 -3.52 10.58
C TRP A 128 2.42 -2.90 11.85
N THR A 129 3.06 -1.84 12.29
CA THR A 129 2.65 -0.98 13.39
C THR A 129 2.27 0.40 12.85
N TYR A 130 1.74 1.28 13.69
CA TYR A 130 1.51 2.67 13.32
C TYR A 130 2.81 3.42 13.02
N ILE A 131 3.85 3.16 13.78
CA ILE A 131 5.14 3.87 13.70
C ILE A 131 6.29 2.87 13.90
N GLY A 132 7.04 2.63 12.84
CA GLY A 132 8.24 1.79 12.87
C GLY A 132 7.96 0.29 13.05
N SER A 133 8.98 -0.50 12.84
CA SER A 133 8.95 -1.96 12.89
C SER A 133 9.11 -2.51 14.32
N LYS A 134 8.28 -2.08 15.26
CA LYS A 134 8.37 -2.58 16.64
C LYS A 134 7.89 -4.04 16.74
N PRO A 135 8.65 -4.93 17.36
CA PRO A 135 8.35 -6.36 17.36
C PRO A 135 7.02 -6.79 17.97
N ASN A 136 6.43 -5.99 18.84
CA ASN A 136 5.22 -6.33 19.60
C ASN A 136 4.07 -5.33 19.41
N GLY A 137 4.14 -4.47 18.39
CA GLY A 137 3.15 -3.43 18.13
C GLY A 137 2.30 -3.66 16.90
N ASN A 138 2.39 -4.84 16.27
CA ASN A 138 1.62 -5.14 15.07
C ASN A 138 0.14 -5.20 15.39
N THR A 139 -0.66 -4.49 14.63
CA THR A 139 -2.12 -4.53 14.72
C THR A 139 -2.72 -5.11 13.44
N GLY A 140 -3.91 -5.68 13.54
CA GLY A 140 -4.64 -6.18 12.38
C GLY A 140 -4.89 -5.08 11.35
N SER A 141 -5.28 -3.89 11.82
CA SER A 141 -5.54 -2.73 10.96
C SER A 141 -4.29 -2.28 10.19
N MET A 142 -3.14 -2.16 10.87
CA MET A 142 -1.90 -1.75 10.21
C MET A 142 -1.32 -2.84 9.31
N THR A 143 -1.53 -4.10 9.64
CA THR A 143 -1.17 -5.22 8.77
C THR A 143 -1.98 -5.19 7.48
N THR A 144 -3.30 -4.94 7.58
CA THR A 144 -4.17 -4.73 6.41
C THR A 144 -3.73 -3.50 5.62
N ALA A 145 -3.38 -2.39 6.30
CA ALA A 145 -2.86 -1.19 5.65
C ALA A 145 -1.59 -1.46 4.83
N GLY A 146 -0.63 -2.21 5.39
CA GLY A 146 0.60 -2.58 4.69
C GLY A 146 0.36 -3.48 3.48
N ILE A 147 -0.52 -4.47 3.62
CA ILE A 147 -0.91 -5.34 2.49
C ILE A 147 -1.58 -4.51 1.39
N THR A 148 -2.54 -3.65 1.75
CA THR A 148 -3.24 -2.77 0.80
C THR A 148 -2.27 -1.80 0.14
N GLY A 149 -1.34 -1.20 0.90
CA GLY A 149 -0.32 -0.31 0.38
C GLY A 149 0.56 -0.97 -0.69
N LEU A 150 1.04 -2.18 -0.42
CA LEU A 150 1.82 -2.97 -1.39
C LEU A 150 1.00 -3.36 -2.63
N ALA A 151 -0.29 -3.72 -2.45
CA ALA A 151 -1.17 -4.05 -3.56
C ALA A 151 -1.42 -2.83 -4.47
N ILE A 152 -1.61 -1.65 -3.89
CA ILE A 152 -1.76 -0.38 -4.62
C ILE A 152 -0.48 -0.08 -5.42
N CYS A 153 0.69 -0.16 -4.80
CA CYS A 153 1.96 0.07 -5.49
C CYS A 153 2.12 -0.85 -6.69
N ARG A 154 1.85 -2.13 -6.51
CA ARG A 154 1.91 -3.12 -7.59
C ARG A 154 0.96 -2.77 -8.73
N ALA A 155 -0.30 -2.47 -8.42
CA ALA A 155 -1.30 -2.12 -9.44
C ALA A 155 -0.93 -0.85 -10.21
N ALA A 156 -0.44 0.18 -9.51
CA ALA A 156 -0.02 1.44 -10.12
C ALA A 156 1.19 1.25 -11.05
N LEU A 157 2.19 0.48 -10.63
CA LEU A 157 3.37 0.17 -11.45
C LEU A 157 3.01 -0.65 -12.70
N GLN A 158 2.13 -1.65 -12.55
CA GLN A 158 1.66 -2.44 -13.70
C GLN A 158 0.87 -1.58 -14.71
N ASN A 159 0.11 -0.58 -14.24
CA ASN A 159 -0.59 0.33 -15.12
C ASN A 159 0.37 1.28 -15.85
N ALA A 160 1.41 1.77 -15.19
CA ALA A 160 2.44 2.58 -15.80
C ALA A 160 3.18 1.82 -16.92
N GLU A 161 3.56 0.56 -16.69
CA GLU A 161 4.20 -0.29 -17.71
C GLU A 161 3.31 -0.54 -18.94
N LYS A 162 1.99 -0.72 -18.72
CA LYS A 162 1.03 -0.91 -19.82
C LYS A 162 0.82 0.39 -20.63
N GLY A 163 0.85 1.55 -19.99
CA GLY A 163 0.82 2.84 -20.66
C GLY A 163 1.98 3.00 -21.61
N THR A 164 3.19 2.75 -21.13
CA THR A 164 4.43 2.85 -21.92
C THR A 164 4.46 1.90 -23.13
N ARG A 165 3.82 0.72 -23.03
CA ARG A 165 3.75 -0.28 -24.14
C ARG A 165 2.75 0.08 -25.24
N LYS A 166 1.83 1.02 -25.00
CA LYS A 166 0.84 1.43 -26.01
C LYS A 166 1.34 2.54 -26.92
N GLU A 167 2.47 3.14 -26.61
CA GLU A 167 3.09 4.23 -27.40
C GLU A 167 4.14 3.74 -28.40
N PHE A 168 4.33 2.44 -28.53
CA PHE A 168 5.18 1.77 -29.53
C PHE A 168 4.32 0.80 -30.37
#